data_25bf3154b2db67ef7519e0dea0525b34
#
_entry.id   25bf3154b2db67ef7519e0dea0525b34
#
_cell.length_a   1.000
_cell.length_b   1.000
_cell.length_c   1.000
_cell.angle_alpha   90.00
_cell.angle_beta   90.00
_cell.angle_gamma   90.00
#
_symmetry.space_group_name_H-M   'P 1'
#
loop_
_entity.id
_entity.type
_entity.pdbx_description
1 polymer ?
#
loop_
_entity_poly.entity_id
_entity_poly.type
_entity_poly.pdbx_seq_one_letter_code
_entity_poly.pdbx_strand_id
1 'polypeptide(L)'
;MKHIRAFLLSILGLRRYLELISAVYIHFVTKGFWKKKYPELFYLDSIITEGNVCIDIGANLGYYSTRLARLVGTTGKVYAIEPIPLFGDIWIKNVKPEQNQQAMLLPFALGKEKGTVQMGMPTKNGRLHHGMTKIASSAQEQYVHMFDVDMQNPDELFADIPALDFIKCDVEGYESVVFDNMQHTISRFRPLVQTELSGDENRQHVIDFFTSRNYSCAVLKNNSLTSISKDDAMKLSQDFYFIPK
;
A
#
# COMPACT_ATOMS: atom_id res chain seq x y z
N MET A 1 19.66 -17.52 5.21
CA MET A 1 18.80 -16.32 5.47
C MET A 1 17.75 -16.52 6.58
N LYS A 2 17.09 -17.69 6.67
CA LYS A 2 16.01 -17.93 7.66
C LYS A 2 16.49 -17.80 9.13
N HIS A 3 17.63 -18.42 9.46
CA HIS A 3 18.20 -18.38 10.81
C HIS A 3 18.72 -16.99 11.23
N ILE A 4 19.27 -16.24 10.28
CA ILE A 4 19.75 -14.86 10.52
C ILE A 4 18.61 -13.94 10.89
N ARG A 5 17.45 -14.04 10.22
CA ARG A 5 16.25 -13.23 10.53
C ARG A 5 15.73 -13.55 11.94
N ALA A 6 15.60 -14.81 12.30
CA ALA A 6 15.14 -15.22 13.63
C ALA A 6 16.12 -14.76 14.73
N PHE A 7 17.41 -14.90 14.50
CA PHE A 7 18.47 -14.45 15.39
C PHE A 7 18.44 -12.92 15.59
N LEU A 8 18.34 -12.15 14.51
CA LEU A 8 18.25 -10.70 14.60
C LEU A 8 16.99 -10.27 15.35
N LEU A 9 15.84 -10.90 15.08
CA LEU A 9 14.58 -10.61 15.77
C LEU A 9 14.67 -10.91 17.28
N SER A 10 15.33 -12.02 17.67
CA SER A 10 15.48 -12.41 19.08
C SER A 10 16.40 -11.46 19.87
N ILE A 11 17.42 -10.88 19.22
CA ILE A 11 18.36 -9.97 19.89
C ILE A 11 17.82 -8.53 19.91
N LEU A 12 17.28 -8.05 18.78
CA LEU A 12 16.91 -6.65 18.60
C LEU A 12 15.50 -6.36 19.10
N GLY A 13 14.65 -7.36 19.22
CA GLY A 13 13.22 -7.19 19.37
C GLY A 13 12.56 -6.69 18.08
N LEU A 14 11.21 -6.74 18.04
CA LEU A 14 10.43 -6.48 16.81
C LEU A 14 10.71 -5.08 16.23
N ARG A 15 10.60 -4.03 17.05
CA ARG A 15 10.75 -2.64 16.59
C ARG A 15 12.10 -2.40 15.91
N ARG A 16 13.21 -2.67 16.61
CA ARG A 16 14.56 -2.44 16.07
C ARG A 16 14.88 -3.32 14.88
N TYR A 17 14.37 -4.54 14.88
CA TYR A 17 14.48 -5.43 13.74
C TYR A 17 13.80 -4.84 12.50
N LEU A 18 12.55 -4.35 12.61
CA LEU A 18 11.82 -3.72 11.51
C LEU A 18 12.47 -2.42 11.03
N GLU A 19 12.95 -1.59 11.95
CA GLU A 19 13.73 -0.38 11.64
C GLU A 19 14.97 -0.73 10.80
N LEU A 20 15.74 -1.71 11.24
CA LEU A 20 16.96 -2.14 10.53
C LEU A 20 16.66 -2.65 9.12
N ILE A 21 15.73 -3.60 9.00
CA ILE A 21 15.44 -4.21 7.69
C ILE A 21 14.83 -3.23 6.71
N SER A 22 13.96 -2.32 7.16
CA SER A 22 13.36 -1.30 6.29
C SER A 22 14.39 -0.26 5.85
N ALA A 23 15.23 0.24 6.76
CA ALA A 23 16.28 1.19 6.42
C ALA A 23 17.28 0.60 5.41
N VAL A 24 17.71 -0.66 5.62
CA VAL A 24 18.58 -1.38 4.68
C VAL A 24 17.89 -1.55 3.33
N TYR A 25 16.63 -1.97 3.31
CA TYR A 25 15.87 -2.14 2.08
C TYR A 25 15.77 -0.82 1.29
N ILE A 26 15.32 0.24 1.94
CA ILE A 26 15.16 1.56 1.33
C ILE A 26 16.50 2.06 0.79
N HIS A 27 17.58 1.93 1.56
CA HIS A 27 18.92 2.32 1.10
C HIS A 27 19.32 1.61 -0.20
N PHE A 28 19.17 0.28 -0.27
CA PHE A 28 19.52 -0.47 -1.47
C PHE A 28 18.60 -0.15 -2.65
N VAL A 29 17.30 -0.02 -2.43
CA VAL A 29 16.34 0.37 -3.47
C VAL A 29 16.67 1.77 -4.01
N THR A 30 16.98 2.73 -3.14
CA THR A 30 17.38 4.09 -3.56
C THR A 30 18.65 4.09 -4.40
N LYS A 31 19.57 3.16 -4.16
CA LYS A 31 20.78 2.95 -4.99
C LYS A 31 20.51 2.17 -6.29
N GLY A 32 19.27 1.82 -6.57
CA GLY A 32 18.87 1.11 -7.80
C GLY A 32 19.06 -0.41 -7.77
N PHE A 33 19.36 -0.99 -6.59
CA PHE A 33 19.42 -2.44 -6.45
C PHE A 33 18.01 -3.06 -6.48
N TRP A 34 17.94 -4.33 -6.87
CA TRP A 34 16.73 -5.17 -6.88
C TRP A 34 15.64 -4.74 -7.86
N LYS A 35 15.96 -4.00 -8.93
CA LYS A 35 15.00 -3.61 -9.99
C LYS A 35 14.22 -4.80 -10.55
N LYS A 36 14.90 -5.94 -10.79
CA LYS A 36 14.26 -7.16 -11.28
C LYS A 36 13.36 -7.85 -10.26
N LYS A 37 13.57 -7.59 -8.97
CA LYS A 37 12.82 -8.23 -7.88
C LYS A 37 11.56 -7.43 -7.51
N TYR A 38 11.60 -6.13 -7.67
CA TYR A 38 10.52 -5.19 -7.34
C TYR A 38 10.24 -4.26 -8.52
N PRO A 39 9.89 -4.81 -9.70
CA PRO A 39 9.74 -4.01 -10.92
C PRO A 39 8.65 -2.95 -10.77
N GLU A 40 7.57 -3.24 -10.06
CA GLU A 40 6.44 -2.34 -9.82
C GLU A 40 6.87 -1.07 -9.05
N LEU A 41 7.72 -1.23 -8.03
CA LEU A 41 8.25 -0.11 -7.26
C LEU A 41 9.15 0.80 -8.12
N PHE A 42 9.93 0.22 -9.03
CA PHE A 42 10.79 0.99 -9.94
C PHE A 42 10.04 1.56 -11.13
N TYR A 43 8.89 0.98 -11.48
CA TYR A 43 8.03 1.50 -12.54
C TYR A 43 7.39 2.84 -12.15
N LEU A 44 7.30 3.18 -10.87
CA LEU A 44 6.85 4.50 -10.41
C LEU A 44 7.62 5.65 -11.07
N ASP A 45 8.92 5.47 -11.39
CA ASP A 45 9.72 6.50 -12.08
C ASP A 45 9.18 6.83 -13.49
N SER A 46 8.37 5.96 -14.07
CA SER A 46 7.78 6.14 -15.41
C SER A 46 6.37 6.73 -15.39
N ILE A 47 5.70 6.71 -14.23
CA ILE A 47 4.29 7.12 -14.11
C ILE A 47 4.07 8.28 -13.14
N ILE A 48 5.01 8.54 -12.25
CA ILE A 48 4.92 9.64 -11.28
C ILE A 48 5.85 10.76 -11.71
N THR A 49 5.32 11.97 -11.75
CA THR A 49 6.05 13.19 -12.08
C THR A 49 5.98 14.22 -10.96
N GLU A 50 6.88 15.20 -10.99
CA GLU A 50 6.86 16.30 -10.05
C GLU A 50 5.51 17.03 -10.08
N GLY A 51 4.96 17.35 -8.91
CA GLY A 51 3.66 17.98 -8.73
C GLY A 51 2.49 17.00 -8.56
N ASN A 52 2.68 15.69 -8.86
CA ASN A 52 1.61 14.73 -8.65
C ASN A 52 1.16 14.63 -7.19
N VAL A 53 -0.13 14.33 -7.01
CA VAL A 53 -0.73 13.99 -5.73
C VAL A 53 -1.00 12.49 -5.69
N CYS A 54 -0.43 11.82 -4.70
CA CYS A 54 -0.47 10.37 -4.56
C CYS A 54 -1.07 9.96 -3.22
N ILE A 55 -1.77 8.83 -3.20
CA ILE A 55 -2.21 8.14 -1.98
C ILE A 55 -1.53 6.77 -1.92
N ASP A 56 -0.91 6.45 -0.77
CA ASP A 56 -0.26 5.17 -0.47
C ASP A 56 -1.04 4.48 0.65
N ILE A 57 -1.97 3.58 0.30
CA ILE A 57 -2.85 2.88 1.25
C ILE A 57 -2.22 1.56 1.63
N GLY A 58 -2.00 1.36 2.94
CA GLY A 58 -1.18 0.28 3.47
C GLY A 58 0.30 0.62 3.37
N ALA A 59 0.67 1.86 3.75
CA ALA A 59 2.02 2.40 3.58
C ALA A 59 3.10 1.63 4.35
N ASN A 60 2.70 0.83 5.34
CA ASN A 60 3.58 -0.06 6.11
C ASN A 60 4.82 0.70 6.63
N LEU A 61 6.02 0.21 6.37
CA LEU A 61 7.28 0.85 6.82
C LEU A 61 7.78 1.96 5.89
N GLY A 62 6.98 2.41 4.92
CA GLY A 62 7.28 3.55 4.04
C GLY A 62 8.04 3.20 2.76
N TYR A 63 7.98 1.97 2.29
CA TYR A 63 8.70 1.52 1.09
C TYR A 63 8.26 2.27 -0.18
N TYR A 64 6.96 2.34 -0.44
CA TYR A 64 6.39 3.11 -1.54
C TYR A 64 6.43 4.61 -1.24
N SER A 65 6.00 5.02 -0.04
CA SER A 65 5.96 6.41 0.38
C SER A 65 7.30 7.14 0.19
N THR A 66 8.43 6.51 0.55
CA THR A 66 9.78 7.10 0.37
C THR A 66 10.08 7.39 -1.10
N ARG A 67 9.69 6.49 -2.01
CA ARG A 67 9.92 6.69 -3.44
C ARG A 67 8.96 7.71 -4.02
N LEU A 68 7.68 7.63 -3.69
CA LEU A 68 6.66 8.59 -4.10
C LEU A 68 7.04 10.01 -3.67
N ALA A 69 7.40 10.22 -2.39
CA ALA A 69 7.79 11.53 -1.87
C ALA A 69 8.95 12.15 -2.66
N ARG A 70 9.91 11.34 -3.11
CA ARG A 70 11.01 11.82 -3.95
C ARG A 70 10.53 12.18 -5.35
N LEU A 71 9.64 11.39 -5.95
CA LEU A 71 9.20 11.58 -7.33
C LEU A 71 8.24 12.76 -7.50
N VAL A 72 7.34 12.96 -6.53
CA VAL A 72 6.39 14.09 -6.59
C VAL A 72 7.08 15.45 -6.36
N GLY A 73 8.33 15.45 -5.90
CA GLY A 73 9.10 16.68 -5.66
C GLY A 73 8.49 17.57 -4.57
N THR A 74 8.89 18.83 -4.53
CA THR A 74 8.43 19.78 -3.50
C THR A 74 7.04 20.37 -3.78
N THR A 75 6.53 20.24 -4.99
CA THR A 75 5.24 20.77 -5.43
C THR A 75 4.11 19.76 -5.38
N GLY A 76 4.44 18.46 -5.26
CA GLY A 76 3.45 17.39 -5.15
C GLY A 76 3.10 17.04 -3.71
N LYS A 77 2.30 15.99 -3.54
CA LYS A 77 1.83 15.52 -2.23
C LYS A 77 1.71 14.00 -2.17
N VAL A 78 2.04 13.43 -1.03
CA VAL A 78 1.81 12.01 -0.72
C VAL A 78 1.03 11.90 0.58
N TYR A 79 -0.14 11.29 0.52
CA TYR A 79 -0.94 10.90 1.68
C TYR A 79 -0.70 9.42 1.92
N ALA A 80 -0.03 9.07 3.02
CA ALA A 80 0.27 7.70 3.39
C ALA A 80 -0.68 7.24 4.49
N ILE A 81 -1.38 6.14 4.27
CA ILE A 81 -2.32 5.55 5.22
C ILE A 81 -1.68 4.32 5.84
N GLU A 82 -1.40 4.40 7.15
CA GLU A 82 -0.87 3.28 7.92
C GLU A 82 -1.43 3.31 9.34
N PRO A 83 -2.37 2.41 9.67
CA PRO A 83 -3.06 2.42 10.95
C PRO A 83 -2.24 1.89 12.12
N ILE A 84 -1.25 1.03 11.89
CA ILE A 84 -0.50 0.38 12.97
C ILE A 84 0.52 1.35 13.57
N PRO A 85 0.41 1.73 14.87
CA PRO A 85 1.30 2.74 15.46
C PRO A 85 2.79 2.39 15.34
N LEU A 86 3.14 1.11 15.53
CA LEU A 86 4.51 0.63 15.38
C LEU A 86 5.05 0.88 13.96
N PHE A 87 4.24 0.64 12.93
CA PHE A 87 4.64 0.84 11.54
C PHE A 87 4.70 2.32 11.20
N GLY A 88 3.74 3.11 11.68
CA GLY A 88 3.73 4.57 11.54
C GLY A 88 4.98 5.23 12.12
N ASP A 89 5.42 4.81 13.31
CA ASP A 89 6.67 5.31 13.91
C ASP A 89 7.90 5.00 13.06
N ILE A 90 7.92 3.82 12.42
CA ILE A 90 9.02 3.41 11.53
C ILE A 90 8.92 4.14 10.20
N TRP A 91 7.70 4.32 9.68
CA TRP A 91 7.44 5.13 8.49
C TRP A 91 8.00 6.56 8.66
N ILE A 92 7.74 7.21 9.80
CA ILE A 92 8.27 8.55 10.11
C ILE A 92 9.81 8.56 10.05
N LYS A 93 10.47 7.54 10.59
CA LYS A 93 11.95 7.42 10.54
C LYS A 93 12.49 7.21 9.14
N ASN A 94 11.77 6.48 8.30
CA ASN A 94 12.20 6.13 6.95
C ASN A 94 11.91 7.25 5.94
N VAL A 95 10.72 7.84 5.98
CA VAL A 95 10.26 8.88 5.05
C VAL A 95 10.76 10.26 5.47
N LYS A 96 10.93 10.52 6.78
CA LYS A 96 11.40 11.78 7.36
C LYS A 96 10.56 12.96 6.87
N PRO A 97 9.28 13.04 7.26
CA PRO A 97 8.36 14.07 6.77
C PRO A 97 8.81 15.50 7.16
N GLU A 98 9.64 15.66 8.19
CA GLU A 98 10.27 16.93 8.53
C GLU A 98 11.23 17.45 7.43
N GLN A 99 11.78 16.56 6.61
CA GLN A 99 12.62 16.86 5.45
C GLN A 99 11.85 16.76 4.13
N ASN A 100 10.81 15.91 4.11
CA ASN A 100 9.95 15.64 2.97
C ASN A 100 8.52 16.12 3.28
N GLN A 101 8.34 17.45 3.42
CA GLN A 101 7.05 18.06 3.84
C GLN A 101 5.87 17.74 2.93
N GLN A 102 6.12 17.25 1.72
CA GLN A 102 5.11 16.75 0.81
C GLN A 102 4.51 15.41 1.25
N ALA A 103 5.16 14.64 2.15
CA ALA A 103 4.65 13.37 2.63
C ALA A 103 3.97 13.54 4.00
N MET A 104 2.73 13.03 4.11
CA MET A 104 1.90 13.09 5.31
C MET A 104 1.43 11.68 5.69
N LEU A 105 1.64 11.28 6.95
CA LEU A 105 1.09 10.06 7.50
C LEU A 105 -0.31 10.31 8.08
N LEU A 106 -1.25 9.46 7.70
CA LEU A 106 -2.62 9.42 8.21
C LEU A 106 -2.80 8.09 8.96
N PRO A 107 -2.86 8.08 10.30
CA PRO A 107 -2.81 6.88 11.11
C PRO A 107 -4.20 6.23 11.27
N PHE A 108 -4.85 5.91 10.15
CA PHE A 108 -6.19 5.34 10.11
C PHE A 108 -6.22 4.07 9.26
N ALA A 109 -7.10 3.11 9.61
CA ALA A 109 -7.60 2.15 8.65
C ALA A 109 -8.67 2.82 7.77
N LEU A 110 -8.86 2.32 6.55
CA LEU A 110 -9.93 2.80 5.67
C LEU A 110 -11.07 1.78 5.62
N GLY A 111 -12.30 2.28 5.70
CA GLY A 111 -13.49 1.43 5.63
C GLY A 111 -14.78 2.23 5.50
N LYS A 112 -15.92 1.56 5.77
CA LYS A 112 -17.24 2.13 5.48
C LYS A 112 -17.57 3.38 6.30
N GLU A 113 -17.23 3.36 7.56
CA GLU A 113 -17.62 4.41 8.51
C GLU A 113 -16.53 4.62 9.57
N LYS A 114 -16.61 5.78 10.22
CA LYS A 114 -15.70 6.12 11.31
C LYS A 114 -15.95 5.20 12.50
N GLY A 115 -14.86 4.64 13.06
CA GLY A 115 -14.94 3.74 14.20
C GLY A 115 -13.58 3.21 14.61
N THR A 116 -13.56 2.15 15.40
CA THR A 116 -12.36 1.42 15.80
C THR A 116 -12.46 -0.02 15.30
N VAL A 117 -11.37 -0.53 14.75
CA VAL A 117 -11.28 -1.93 14.28
C VAL A 117 -10.03 -2.60 14.84
N GLN A 118 -10.10 -3.92 14.96
CA GLN A 118 -8.94 -4.72 15.35
C GLN A 118 -8.16 -5.19 14.12
N MET A 119 -6.85 -4.93 14.11
CA MET A 119 -5.94 -5.47 13.12
C MET A 119 -5.00 -6.48 13.74
N GLY A 120 -4.78 -7.59 13.05
CA GLY A 120 -3.95 -8.69 13.52
C GLY A 120 -2.71 -8.90 12.65
N MET A 121 -1.56 -9.08 13.30
CA MET A 121 -0.33 -9.47 12.65
C MET A 121 -0.20 -11.00 12.67
N PRO A 122 -0.32 -11.69 11.52
CA PRO A 122 -0.34 -13.14 11.48
C PRO A 122 1.05 -13.75 11.60
N THR A 123 1.07 -15.02 12.02
CA THR A 123 2.23 -15.90 11.84
C THR A 123 1.94 -16.92 10.75
N LYS A 124 2.91 -17.15 9.91
CA LYS A 124 2.90 -18.23 8.92
C LYS A 124 4.09 -19.13 9.14
N ASN A 125 3.84 -20.42 9.48
CA ASN A 125 4.90 -21.38 9.80
C ASN A 125 5.82 -20.92 10.97
N GLY A 126 5.22 -20.39 12.03
CA GLY A 126 5.94 -19.88 13.21
C GLY A 126 6.76 -18.61 12.96
N ARG A 127 6.47 -17.87 11.87
CA ARG A 127 7.18 -16.62 11.51
C ARG A 127 6.21 -15.46 11.50
N LEU A 128 6.69 -14.36 12.02
CA LEU A 128 6.01 -13.09 11.98
C LEU A 128 6.01 -12.53 10.55
N HIS A 129 4.82 -12.19 10.05
CA HIS A 129 4.60 -11.58 8.75
C HIS A 129 3.98 -10.19 8.91
N HIS A 130 4.83 -9.19 9.20
CA HIS A 130 4.36 -7.79 9.37
C HIS A 130 3.70 -7.21 8.11
N GLY A 131 4.14 -7.63 6.93
CA GLY A 131 3.54 -7.20 5.66
C GLY A 131 2.16 -7.80 5.39
N MET A 132 1.72 -8.78 6.16
CA MET A 132 0.39 -9.41 6.05
C MET A 132 -0.54 -8.99 7.19
N THR A 133 -0.27 -7.86 7.85
CA THR A 133 -1.15 -7.33 8.89
C THR A 133 -2.43 -6.80 8.25
N LYS A 134 -3.57 -7.28 8.73
CA LYS A 134 -4.89 -7.00 8.15
C LYS A 134 -5.96 -6.87 9.23
N ILE A 135 -7.14 -6.40 8.85
CA ILE A 135 -8.30 -6.41 9.74
C ILE A 135 -8.58 -7.86 10.16
N ALA A 136 -8.71 -8.09 11.47
CA ALA A 136 -8.93 -9.41 12.03
C ALA A 136 -10.33 -9.91 11.66
N SER A 137 -10.41 -10.95 10.84
CA SER A 137 -11.67 -11.39 10.23
C SER A 137 -12.28 -12.67 10.82
N SER A 138 -11.53 -13.48 11.56
CA SER A 138 -12.09 -14.72 12.13
C SER A 138 -11.28 -15.30 13.28
N ALA A 139 -11.96 -16.10 14.12
CA ALA A 139 -11.38 -16.87 15.22
C ALA A 139 -10.38 -17.98 14.79
N GLN A 140 -10.22 -18.22 13.49
CA GLN A 140 -9.37 -19.31 12.96
C GLN A 140 -7.93 -18.86 12.63
N GLU A 141 -7.66 -17.55 12.49
CA GLU A 141 -6.32 -17.06 12.24
C GLU A 141 -5.57 -16.77 13.56
N GLN A 142 -4.35 -17.27 13.67
CA GLN A 142 -3.49 -16.99 14.83
C GLN A 142 -2.72 -15.69 14.61
N TYR A 143 -3.03 -14.67 15.41
CA TYR A 143 -2.32 -13.41 15.44
C TYR A 143 -1.38 -13.35 16.64
N VAL A 144 -0.16 -12.86 16.44
CA VAL A 144 0.83 -12.67 17.53
C VAL A 144 0.68 -11.30 18.18
N HIS A 145 0.30 -10.32 17.38
CA HIS A 145 0.00 -8.98 17.87
C HIS A 145 -1.35 -8.53 17.33
N MET A 146 -2.15 -7.95 18.20
CA MET A 146 -3.43 -7.31 17.89
C MET A 146 -3.31 -5.82 18.18
N PHE A 147 -3.91 -5.01 17.33
CA PHE A 147 -3.91 -3.56 17.44
C PHE A 147 -5.34 -3.03 17.27
N ASP A 148 -5.81 -2.25 18.23
CA ASP A 148 -7.00 -1.45 18.06
C ASP A 148 -6.60 -0.17 17.34
N VAL A 149 -7.22 0.10 16.19
CA VAL A 149 -6.88 1.23 15.32
C VAL A 149 -8.14 1.99 14.92
N ASP A 150 -8.02 3.28 14.75
CA ASP A 150 -9.11 4.11 14.25
C ASP A 150 -9.31 3.85 12.76
N MET A 151 -10.58 3.84 12.33
CA MET A 151 -11.01 3.70 10.95
C MET A 151 -11.73 4.97 10.48
N GLN A 152 -11.50 5.35 9.24
CA GLN A 152 -12.15 6.49 8.58
C GLN A 152 -12.75 6.07 7.24
N ASN A 153 -13.78 6.79 6.79
CA ASN A 153 -14.29 6.66 5.44
C ASN A 153 -13.35 7.42 4.47
N PRO A 154 -12.83 6.77 3.41
CA PRO A 154 -11.88 7.42 2.51
C PRO A 154 -12.49 8.57 1.70
N ASP A 155 -13.75 8.52 1.29
CA ASP A 155 -14.40 9.63 0.59
C ASP A 155 -14.54 10.87 1.47
N GLU A 156 -14.79 10.70 2.79
CA GLU A 156 -14.79 11.81 3.75
C GLU A 156 -13.37 12.32 4.01
N LEU A 157 -12.40 11.41 4.17
CA LEU A 157 -11.01 11.75 4.48
C LEU A 157 -10.34 12.55 3.36
N PHE A 158 -10.69 12.26 2.11
CA PHE A 158 -10.11 12.89 0.92
C PHE A 158 -11.05 13.89 0.22
N ALA A 159 -12.15 14.30 0.86
CA ALA A 159 -13.13 15.23 0.28
C ALA A 159 -12.50 16.55 -0.21
N ASP A 160 -11.56 17.10 0.54
CA ASP A 160 -10.98 18.42 0.33
C ASP A 160 -9.61 18.42 -0.39
N ILE A 161 -9.11 17.26 -0.85
CA ILE A 161 -7.86 17.27 -1.60
C ILE A 161 -8.05 17.95 -2.96
N PRO A 162 -7.05 18.72 -3.42
CA PRO A 162 -7.19 19.50 -4.66
C PRO A 162 -7.01 18.68 -5.93
N ALA A 163 -6.28 17.58 -5.86
CA ALA A 163 -5.96 16.70 -6.98
C ALA A 163 -5.67 15.29 -6.48
N LEU A 164 -5.71 14.32 -7.39
CA LEU A 164 -5.26 12.95 -7.14
C LEU A 164 -4.89 12.29 -8.47
N ASP A 165 -3.62 11.93 -8.62
CA ASP A 165 -3.08 11.36 -9.86
C ASP A 165 -2.81 9.86 -9.75
N PHE A 166 -2.47 9.38 -8.53
CA PHE A 166 -2.07 8.01 -8.32
C PHE A 166 -2.51 7.46 -6.96
N ILE A 167 -2.95 6.20 -6.96
CA ILE A 167 -3.23 5.42 -5.74
C ILE A 167 -2.41 4.13 -5.79
N LYS A 168 -1.62 3.85 -4.73
CA LYS A 168 -1.19 2.49 -4.39
C LYS A 168 -2.12 1.97 -3.30
N CYS A 169 -2.69 0.77 -3.48
CA CYS A 169 -3.50 0.12 -2.44
C CYS A 169 -3.00 -1.31 -2.22
N ASP A 170 -2.66 -1.61 -0.96
CA ASP A 170 -2.14 -2.91 -0.54
C ASP A 170 -2.56 -3.14 0.91
N VAL A 171 -3.73 -3.73 1.11
CA VAL A 171 -4.38 -3.91 2.42
C VAL A 171 -4.78 -5.36 2.68
N GLU A 172 -4.07 -6.28 2.00
CA GLU A 172 -4.09 -7.72 2.27
C GLU A 172 -5.50 -8.35 2.21
N GLY A 173 -6.22 -8.05 1.12
CA GLY A 173 -7.54 -8.62 0.83
C GLY A 173 -8.73 -7.77 1.26
N TYR A 174 -8.51 -6.52 1.65
CA TYR A 174 -9.56 -5.57 2.03
C TYR A 174 -9.78 -4.46 0.98
N GLU A 175 -9.15 -4.60 -0.19
CA GLU A 175 -9.14 -3.60 -1.26
C GLU A 175 -10.55 -3.29 -1.79
N SER A 176 -11.42 -4.31 -1.91
CA SER A 176 -12.81 -4.12 -2.35
C SER A 176 -13.58 -3.17 -1.42
N VAL A 177 -13.43 -3.34 -0.11
CA VAL A 177 -14.10 -2.46 0.87
C VAL A 177 -13.54 -1.04 0.79
N VAL A 178 -12.23 -0.87 0.63
CA VAL A 178 -11.60 0.45 0.47
C VAL A 178 -12.15 1.15 -0.77
N PHE A 179 -12.13 0.49 -1.93
CA PHE A 179 -12.59 1.11 -3.18
C PHE A 179 -14.10 1.35 -3.22
N ASP A 180 -14.91 0.47 -2.62
CA ASP A 180 -16.37 0.69 -2.50
C ASP A 180 -16.72 1.95 -1.69
N ASN A 181 -15.85 2.34 -0.76
CA ASN A 181 -16.03 3.55 0.05
C ASN A 181 -15.21 4.75 -0.45
N MET A 182 -14.56 4.63 -1.62
CA MET A 182 -13.76 5.68 -2.26
C MET A 182 -14.33 6.09 -3.64
N GLN A 183 -15.62 5.83 -3.87
CA GLN A 183 -16.25 5.99 -5.18
C GLN A 183 -16.28 7.45 -5.65
N HIS A 184 -16.56 8.40 -4.76
CA HIS A 184 -16.59 9.83 -5.09
C HIS A 184 -15.20 10.34 -5.45
N THR A 185 -14.20 9.99 -4.64
CA THR A 185 -12.79 10.35 -4.87
C THR A 185 -12.30 9.81 -6.21
N ILE A 186 -12.52 8.50 -6.49
CA ILE A 186 -12.11 7.87 -7.74
C ILE A 186 -12.86 8.46 -8.94
N SER A 187 -14.15 8.72 -8.82
CA SER A 187 -14.95 9.30 -9.92
C SER A 187 -14.55 10.74 -10.23
N ARG A 188 -14.22 11.53 -9.18
CA ARG A 188 -13.83 12.94 -9.30
C ARG A 188 -12.49 13.11 -9.98
N PHE A 189 -11.48 12.34 -9.58
CA PHE A 189 -10.10 12.55 -9.99
C PHE A 189 -9.62 11.59 -11.07
N ARG A 190 -10.23 10.41 -11.18
CA ARG A 190 -9.86 9.35 -12.13
C ARG A 190 -8.36 9.01 -12.09
N PRO A 191 -7.79 8.70 -10.90
CA PRO A 191 -6.37 8.44 -10.76
C PRO A 191 -5.96 7.13 -11.47
N LEU A 192 -4.68 7.00 -11.82
CA LEU A 192 -4.08 5.69 -12.06
C LEU A 192 -4.01 4.92 -10.73
N VAL A 193 -4.46 3.68 -10.71
CA VAL A 193 -4.45 2.85 -9.48
C VAL A 193 -3.55 1.65 -9.66
N GLN A 194 -2.66 1.40 -8.71
CA GLN A 194 -1.87 0.18 -8.56
C GLN A 194 -2.33 -0.54 -7.30
N THR A 195 -2.63 -1.84 -7.40
CA THR A 195 -3.08 -2.62 -6.24
C THR A 195 -2.66 -4.08 -6.33
N GLU A 196 -2.32 -4.67 -5.17
CA GLU A 196 -2.20 -6.12 -5.01
C GLU A 196 -3.57 -6.69 -4.63
N LEU A 197 -4.01 -7.76 -5.29
CA LEU A 197 -5.34 -8.32 -5.08
C LEU A 197 -5.24 -9.76 -4.59
N SER A 198 -5.44 -9.94 -3.29
CA SER A 198 -5.48 -11.23 -2.62
C SER A 198 -6.91 -11.78 -2.53
N GLY A 199 -7.08 -13.08 -2.76
CA GLY A 199 -8.38 -13.76 -2.76
C GLY A 199 -9.21 -13.53 -4.03
N ASP A 200 -9.87 -14.59 -4.50
CA ASP A 200 -10.58 -14.55 -5.79
C ASP A 200 -11.81 -13.63 -5.76
N GLU A 201 -12.57 -13.65 -4.68
CA GLU A 201 -13.76 -12.79 -4.52
C GLU A 201 -13.38 -11.31 -4.48
N ASN A 202 -12.38 -10.94 -3.69
CA ASN A 202 -11.87 -9.57 -3.62
C ASN A 202 -11.32 -9.11 -4.97
N ARG A 203 -10.53 -9.96 -5.65
CA ARG A 203 -9.97 -9.67 -6.99
C ARG A 203 -11.07 -9.44 -8.00
N GLN A 204 -12.04 -10.36 -8.07
CA GLN A 204 -13.19 -10.25 -8.97
C GLN A 204 -13.96 -8.94 -8.76
N HIS A 205 -14.25 -8.62 -7.49
CA HIS A 205 -14.99 -7.42 -7.11
C HIS A 205 -14.25 -6.14 -7.53
N VAL A 206 -12.95 -6.04 -7.24
CA VAL A 206 -12.14 -4.85 -7.59
C VAL A 206 -12.00 -4.69 -9.10
N ILE A 207 -11.82 -5.77 -9.85
CA ILE A 207 -11.79 -5.71 -11.31
C ILE A 207 -13.12 -5.19 -11.86
N ASP A 208 -14.25 -5.70 -11.35
CA ASP A 208 -15.59 -5.25 -11.77
C ASP A 208 -15.85 -3.80 -11.38
N PHE A 209 -15.44 -3.40 -10.19
CA PHE A 209 -15.55 -2.02 -9.72
C PHE A 209 -14.90 -1.03 -10.70
N PHE A 210 -13.66 -1.27 -11.10
CA PHE A 210 -12.95 -0.37 -12.00
C PHE A 210 -13.41 -0.47 -13.46
N THR A 211 -13.66 -1.68 -13.96
CA THR A 211 -14.08 -1.86 -15.35
C THR A 211 -15.45 -1.26 -15.64
N SER A 212 -16.38 -1.33 -14.66
CA SER A 212 -17.70 -0.67 -14.76
C SER A 212 -17.62 0.86 -14.76
N ARG A 213 -16.51 1.43 -14.29
CA ARG A 213 -16.22 2.87 -14.24
C ARG A 213 -15.32 3.35 -15.37
N ASN A 214 -15.25 2.59 -16.47
CA ASN A 214 -14.47 2.92 -17.67
C ASN A 214 -12.96 3.00 -17.40
N TYR A 215 -12.42 2.02 -16.66
CA TYR A 215 -10.98 1.76 -16.51
C TYR A 215 -10.57 0.53 -17.30
N SER A 216 -9.33 0.49 -17.76
CA SER A 216 -8.70 -0.71 -18.28
C SER A 216 -7.94 -1.42 -17.16
N CYS A 217 -8.08 -2.73 -17.04
CA CYS A 217 -7.21 -3.55 -16.21
C CYS A 217 -5.92 -3.85 -16.96
N ALA A 218 -4.78 -3.64 -16.34
CA ALA A 218 -3.46 -3.88 -16.92
C ALA A 218 -2.50 -4.48 -15.88
N VAL A 219 -1.40 -5.03 -16.37
CA VAL A 219 -0.28 -5.53 -15.56
C VAL A 219 1.04 -5.05 -16.12
N LEU A 220 2.06 -4.98 -15.27
CA LEU A 220 3.40 -4.60 -15.71
C LEU A 220 4.08 -5.80 -16.41
N LYS A 221 4.40 -5.64 -17.71
CA LYS A 221 5.17 -6.60 -18.51
C LYS A 221 6.27 -5.85 -19.26
N ASN A 222 7.50 -6.29 -19.12
CA ASN A 222 8.65 -5.71 -19.85
C ASN A 222 8.75 -4.18 -19.70
N ASN A 223 8.59 -3.65 -18.49
CA ASN A 223 8.58 -2.21 -18.18
C ASN A 223 7.48 -1.41 -18.90
N SER A 224 6.36 -2.03 -19.25
CA SER A 224 5.21 -1.36 -19.87
C SER A 224 3.91 -1.92 -19.30
N LEU A 225 2.90 -1.06 -19.13
CA LEU A 225 1.57 -1.51 -18.78
C LEU A 225 0.90 -2.16 -19.97
N THR A 226 0.51 -3.41 -19.81
CA THR A 226 -0.17 -4.21 -20.82
C THR A 226 -1.59 -4.50 -20.37
N SER A 227 -2.58 -4.03 -21.11
CA SER A 227 -3.98 -4.33 -20.81
C SER A 227 -4.24 -5.84 -20.94
N ILE A 228 -5.05 -6.34 -20.03
CA ILE A 228 -5.43 -7.76 -19.98
C ILE A 228 -6.93 -7.92 -19.85
N SER A 229 -7.43 -9.07 -20.28
CA SER A 229 -8.82 -9.46 -20.06
C SER A 229 -9.08 -9.75 -18.56
N LYS A 230 -10.36 -9.71 -18.17
CA LYS A 230 -10.76 -10.12 -16.83
C LYS A 230 -10.40 -11.57 -16.54
N ASP A 231 -10.62 -12.46 -17.50
CA ASP A 231 -10.33 -13.90 -17.37
C ASP A 231 -8.84 -14.17 -17.17
N ASP A 232 -7.98 -13.37 -17.82
CA ASP A 232 -6.53 -13.45 -17.60
C ASP A 232 -6.14 -12.86 -16.24
N ALA A 233 -6.75 -11.76 -15.85
CA ALA A 233 -6.51 -11.15 -14.55
C ALA A 233 -6.79 -12.10 -13.38
N MET A 234 -7.87 -12.90 -13.48
CA MET A 234 -8.22 -13.89 -12.46
C MET A 234 -7.18 -15.00 -12.26
N LYS A 235 -6.30 -15.23 -13.24
CA LYS A 235 -5.25 -16.27 -13.21
C LYS A 235 -3.89 -15.76 -12.73
N LEU A 236 -3.74 -14.43 -12.58
CA LEU A 236 -2.46 -13.81 -12.24
C LEU A 236 -2.34 -13.54 -10.73
N SER A 237 -1.08 -13.52 -10.26
CA SER A 237 -0.73 -13.22 -8.86
C SER A 237 0.38 -12.18 -8.84
N GLN A 238 0.04 -10.96 -9.22
CA GLN A 238 0.94 -9.79 -9.29
C GLN A 238 0.13 -8.51 -9.08
N ASP A 239 0.79 -7.36 -9.00
CA ASP A 239 0.12 -6.07 -8.95
C ASP A 239 -0.67 -5.81 -10.23
N PHE A 240 -1.88 -5.29 -10.05
CA PHE A 240 -2.75 -4.82 -11.12
C PHE A 240 -2.72 -3.31 -11.20
N TYR A 241 -2.91 -2.81 -12.42
CA TYR A 241 -3.05 -1.39 -12.69
C TYR A 241 -4.42 -1.12 -13.33
N PHE A 242 -5.14 -0.14 -12.78
CA PHE A 242 -6.38 0.34 -13.36
C PHE A 242 -6.14 1.72 -13.97
N ILE A 243 -6.24 1.78 -15.29
CA ILE A 243 -5.91 2.95 -16.10
C ILE A 243 -7.23 3.58 -16.57
N PRO A 244 -7.51 4.86 -16.24
CA PRO A 244 -8.71 5.55 -16.74
C PRO A 244 -8.68 5.67 -18.27
N LYS A 245 -9.84 5.43 -18.92
CA LYS A 245 -10.03 5.58 -20.38
C LYS A 245 -10.55 6.96 -20.73
#